data_048c31a8081e8fec86355f0c3541098f
#
_entry.id   048c31a8081e8fec86355f0c3541098f
#
_cell.length_a   1.000
_cell.length_b   1.000
_cell.length_c   1.000
_cell.angle_alpha   90.00
_cell.angle_beta   90.00
_cell.angle_gamma   90.00
#
_symmetry.space_group_name_H-M   'P 1'
#
loop_
_entity.id
_entity.type
_entity.pdbx_description
1 polymer ?
#
loop_
_entity_poly.entity_id
_entity_poly.type
_entity_poly.pdbx_seq_one_letter_code
_entity_poly.pdbx_strand_id
1 'polypeptide(L)'
;MLFPFIISLAGLFFLLINGILFFRTRKDKGFLYQIITVYLILLFVEELCCNIIGFYSPGSNFFLSHYYFLFQFIALSVFFYNLFRNIILKRIVLYCLILVLMILIVQYYETPGLYWEFNFLEIEMTSILLIIYALIFLIKNFKRAKHEYLYLCNGLIIYLASSLSIFLSGNTDSVIFTEPFILDFWFFNSLFYILYQFLIFKEWRSLNNKIKVSDTELIDDSEEL
;
A
#
# COMPACT_ATOMS: atom_id res chain seq x y z
N MET A 1 -22.97 3.51 12.66
CA MET A 1 -21.79 4.32 12.28
C MET A 1 -20.55 4.08 13.16
N LEU A 2 -20.68 3.70 14.44
CA LEU A 2 -19.50 3.54 15.31
C LEU A 2 -18.59 2.35 14.93
N PHE A 3 -19.16 1.25 14.49
CA PHE A 3 -18.45 0.01 14.22
C PHE A 3 -17.48 0.08 13.02
N PRO A 4 -17.87 0.58 11.82
CA PRO A 4 -16.93 0.79 10.71
C PRO A 4 -15.78 1.74 11.07
N PHE A 5 -16.06 2.79 11.83
CA PHE A 5 -15.04 3.73 12.31
C PHE A 5 -14.01 3.06 13.23
N ILE A 6 -14.45 2.19 14.15
CA ILE A 6 -13.54 1.43 15.03
C ILE A 6 -12.61 0.52 14.21
N ILE A 7 -13.15 -0.14 13.18
CA ILE A 7 -12.36 -1.01 12.30
C ILE A 7 -11.34 -0.19 11.49
N SER A 8 -11.72 0.98 10.98
CA SER A 8 -10.79 1.90 10.31
C SER A 8 -9.66 2.33 11.25
N LEU A 9 -9.97 2.72 12.50
CA LEU A 9 -8.96 3.06 13.50
C LEU A 9 -8.04 1.88 13.85
N ALA A 10 -8.56 0.65 13.87
CA ALA A 10 -7.73 -0.55 14.05
C ALA A 10 -6.73 -0.71 12.90
N GLY A 11 -7.14 -0.45 11.65
CA GLY A 11 -6.27 -0.43 10.48
C GLY A 11 -5.16 0.63 10.61
N LEU A 12 -5.52 1.84 10.99
CA LEU A 12 -4.58 2.94 11.23
C LEU A 12 -3.57 2.61 12.33
N PHE A 13 -4.03 2.01 13.44
CA PHE A 13 -3.16 1.59 14.53
C PHE A 13 -2.17 0.51 14.08
N PHE A 14 -2.63 -0.45 13.27
CA PHE A 14 -1.76 -1.49 12.73
C PHE A 14 -0.73 -0.93 11.74
N LEU A 15 -1.12 0.06 10.92
CA LEU A 15 -0.18 0.80 10.05
C LEU A 15 0.88 1.53 10.87
N LEU A 16 0.50 2.18 11.97
CA LEU A 16 1.45 2.84 12.89
C LEU A 16 2.47 1.84 13.45
N ILE A 17 2.01 0.67 13.90
CA ILE A 17 2.90 -0.40 14.40
C ILE A 17 3.88 -0.80 13.30
N ASN A 18 3.42 -1.08 12.09
CA ASN A 18 4.27 -1.43 10.97
C ASN A 18 5.29 -0.32 10.66
N GLY A 19 4.85 0.93 10.60
CA GLY A 19 5.72 2.09 10.38
C GLY A 19 6.84 2.18 11.43
N ILE A 20 6.51 2.02 12.71
CA ILE A 20 7.49 2.02 13.81
C ILE A 20 8.46 0.85 13.70
N LEU A 21 7.97 -0.36 13.40
CA LEU A 21 8.80 -1.56 13.29
C LEU A 21 9.81 -1.44 12.14
N PHE A 22 9.35 -1.04 10.95
CA PHE A 22 10.24 -0.80 9.81
C PHE A 22 11.22 0.35 10.09
N PHE A 23 10.78 1.44 10.70
CA PHE A 23 11.63 2.56 11.02
C PHE A 23 12.75 2.20 12.00
N ARG A 24 12.45 1.43 13.06
CA ARG A 24 13.42 1.02 14.08
C ARG A 24 14.49 0.09 13.53
N THR A 25 14.12 -0.78 12.58
CA THR A 25 15.00 -1.83 12.05
C THR A 25 15.67 -1.45 10.73
N ARG A 26 15.56 -0.18 10.27
CA ARG A 26 16.04 0.27 8.94
C ARG A 26 17.55 0.44 8.79
N LYS A 27 18.30 0.62 9.90
CA LYS A 27 19.70 1.13 9.86
C LYS A 27 20.63 0.28 8.99
N ASP A 28 20.50 -1.05 9.06
CA ASP A 28 21.39 -1.98 8.36
C ASP A 28 20.70 -2.67 7.17
N LYS A 29 19.62 -2.06 6.67
CA LYS A 29 18.80 -2.63 5.60
C LYS A 29 19.02 -1.96 4.26
N GLY A 30 18.86 -2.73 3.18
CA GLY A 30 19.00 -2.26 1.81
C GLY A 30 17.98 -1.19 1.41
N PHE A 31 18.22 -0.59 0.25
CA PHE A 31 17.42 0.52 -0.27
C PHE A 31 15.92 0.20 -0.43
N LEU A 32 15.57 -1.03 -0.85
CA LEU A 32 14.17 -1.47 -0.95
C LEU A 32 13.43 -1.39 0.39
N TYR A 33 14.09 -1.78 1.47
CA TYR A 33 13.52 -1.68 2.81
C TYR A 33 13.27 -0.23 3.23
N GLN A 34 14.17 0.67 2.87
CA GLN A 34 14.02 2.11 3.15
C GLN A 34 12.83 2.71 2.39
N ILE A 35 12.63 2.33 1.11
CA ILE A 35 11.47 2.76 0.33
C ILE A 35 10.17 2.35 1.04
N ILE A 36 10.05 1.09 1.48
CA ILE A 36 8.85 0.62 2.20
C ILE A 36 8.68 1.39 3.52
N THR A 37 9.78 1.66 4.24
CA THR A 37 9.71 2.44 5.47
C THR A 37 9.13 3.84 5.22
N VAL A 38 9.61 4.53 4.19
CA VAL A 38 9.10 5.86 3.80
C VAL A 38 7.64 5.76 3.36
N TYR A 39 7.30 4.77 2.54
CA TYR A 39 5.93 4.52 2.11
C TYR A 39 4.96 4.37 3.30
N LEU A 40 5.31 3.54 4.29
CA LEU A 40 4.45 3.32 5.47
C LEU A 40 4.28 4.59 6.32
N ILE A 41 5.33 5.40 6.45
CA ILE A 41 5.26 6.67 7.20
C ILE A 41 4.37 7.67 6.47
N LEU A 42 4.53 7.84 5.16
CA LEU A 42 3.72 8.75 4.36
C LEU A 42 2.25 8.33 4.37
N LEU A 43 2.00 7.03 4.21
CA LEU A 43 0.66 6.45 4.26
C LEU A 43 0.01 6.69 5.64
N PHE A 44 0.76 6.54 6.73
CA PHE A 44 0.25 6.81 8.08
C PHE A 44 -0.13 8.29 8.28
N VAL A 45 0.70 9.21 7.80
CA VAL A 45 0.42 10.65 7.91
C VAL A 45 -0.85 11.00 7.13
N GLU A 46 -0.99 10.49 5.92
CA GLU A 46 -2.15 10.71 5.06
C GLU A 46 -3.42 10.14 5.68
N GLU A 47 -3.43 8.87 6.07
CA GLU A 47 -4.56 8.20 6.72
C GLU A 47 -4.97 8.89 8.03
N LEU A 48 -4.00 9.36 8.82
CA LEU A 48 -4.26 10.12 10.03
C LEU A 48 -4.96 11.45 9.71
N CYS A 49 -4.47 12.18 8.72
CA CYS A 49 -5.11 13.42 8.26
C CYS A 49 -6.54 13.17 7.75
N CYS A 50 -6.72 12.10 6.96
CA CYS A 50 -8.01 11.70 6.42
C CYS A 50 -9.03 11.39 7.54
N ASN A 51 -8.61 10.64 8.56
CA ASN A 51 -9.46 10.32 9.72
C ASN A 51 -9.79 11.57 10.56
N ILE A 52 -8.82 12.47 10.79
CA ILE A 52 -9.04 13.71 11.53
C ILE A 52 -10.04 14.61 10.80
N ILE A 53 -9.82 14.88 9.52
CA ILE A 53 -10.69 15.75 8.72
C ILE A 53 -12.08 15.11 8.58
N GLY A 54 -12.15 13.80 8.30
CA GLY A 54 -13.42 13.08 8.19
C GLY A 54 -14.23 13.08 9.49
N PHE A 55 -13.56 13.13 10.65
CA PHE A 55 -14.23 13.23 11.96
C PHE A 55 -14.84 14.63 12.18
N TYR A 56 -14.12 15.71 11.83
CA TYR A 56 -14.62 17.08 12.02
C TYR A 56 -15.57 17.54 10.92
N SER A 57 -15.37 17.08 9.69
CA SER A 57 -16.15 17.50 8.51
C SER A 57 -16.38 16.29 7.58
N PRO A 58 -17.39 15.46 7.89
CA PRO A 58 -17.70 14.29 7.08
C PRO A 58 -17.93 14.65 5.61
N GLY A 59 -17.30 13.92 4.70
CA GLY A 59 -17.39 14.14 3.26
C GLY A 59 -16.50 15.24 2.68
N SER A 60 -15.71 15.95 3.50
CA SER A 60 -14.78 16.99 3.02
C SER A 60 -13.35 16.51 2.82
N ASN A 61 -13.09 15.21 3.02
CA ASN A 61 -11.76 14.61 2.95
C ASN A 61 -11.43 13.91 1.62
N PHE A 62 -12.31 14.00 0.62
CA PHE A 62 -12.10 13.33 -0.69
C PHE A 62 -10.81 13.78 -1.40
N PHE A 63 -10.44 15.05 -1.26
CA PHE A 63 -9.20 15.58 -1.86
C PHE A 63 -7.94 14.87 -1.35
N LEU A 64 -7.96 14.28 -0.15
CA LEU A 64 -6.83 13.51 0.41
C LEU A 64 -6.62 12.19 -0.33
N SER A 65 -7.66 11.63 -0.94
CA SER A 65 -7.53 10.40 -1.74
C SER A 65 -6.53 10.55 -2.88
N HIS A 66 -6.42 11.75 -3.47
CA HIS A 66 -5.44 12.01 -4.54
C HIS A 66 -4.01 11.90 -4.03
N TYR A 67 -3.71 12.46 -2.85
CA TYR A 67 -2.40 12.31 -2.23
C TYR A 67 -2.11 10.86 -1.86
N TYR A 68 -3.12 10.14 -1.36
CA TYR A 68 -3.02 8.71 -1.05
C TYR A 68 -2.60 7.90 -2.29
N PHE A 69 -3.37 7.99 -3.38
CA PHE A 69 -3.11 7.21 -4.59
C PHE A 69 -1.81 7.61 -5.28
N LEU A 70 -1.50 8.91 -5.35
CA LEU A 70 -0.26 9.42 -5.94
C LEU A 70 0.97 8.97 -5.14
N PHE A 71 0.99 9.15 -3.82
CA PHE A 71 2.12 8.73 -2.98
C PHE A 71 2.32 7.23 -3.02
N GLN A 72 1.24 6.45 -2.92
CA GLN A 72 1.28 5.01 -3.05
C GLN A 72 1.86 4.60 -4.40
N PHE A 73 1.38 5.17 -5.50
CA PHE A 73 1.84 4.84 -6.85
C PHE A 73 3.31 5.20 -7.07
N ILE A 74 3.73 6.39 -6.66
CA ILE A 74 5.12 6.83 -6.80
C ILE A 74 6.05 5.94 -5.96
N ALA A 75 5.77 5.77 -4.67
CA ALA A 75 6.61 5.01 -3.77
C ALA A 75 6.74 3.53 -4.20
N LEU A 76 5.61 2.89 -4.54
CA LEU A 76 5.62 1.50 -4.97
C LEU A 76 6.16 1.32 -6.39
N SER A 77 6.01 2.29 -7.30
CA SER A 77 6.70 2.25 -8.61
C SER A 77 8.21 2.32 -8.44
N VAL A 78 8.73 3.20 -7.57
CA VAL A 78 10.16 3.24 -7.23
C VAL A 78 10.61 1.93 -6.57
N PHE A 79 9.78 1.34 -5.72
CA PHE A 79 10.04 0.03 -5.14
C PHE A 79 10.14 -1.07 -6.22
N PHE A 80 9.17 -1.20 -7.11
CA PHE A 80 9.19 -2.22 -8.18
C PHE A 80 10.31 -1.99 -9.19
N TYR A 81 10.62 -0.72 -9.53
CA TYR A 81 11.78 -0.39 -10.36
C TYR A 81 13.08 -0.97 -9.78
N ASN A 82 13.28 -0.87 -8.47
CA ASN A 82 14.47 -1.40 -7.82
C ASN A 82 14.39 -2.91 -7.55
N LEU A 83 13.20 -3.45 -7.35
CA LEU A 83 12.95 -4.88 -7.13
C LEU A 83 13.18 -5.73 -8.40
N PHE A 84 12.82 -5.21 -9.58
CA PHE A 84 13.03 -5.91 -10.83
C PHE A 84 14.51 -5.92 -11.23
N ARG A 85 15.02 -7.12 -11.59
CA ARG A 85 16.38 -7.26 -12.13
C ARG A 85 16.44 -7.00 -13.65
N ASN A 86 15.33 -7.25 -14.37
CA ASN A 86 15.24 -7.11 -15.81
C ASN A 86 15.13 -5.64 -16.22
N ILE A 87 16.07 -5.18 -17.05
CA ILE A 87 16.13 -3.78 -17.50
C ILE A 87 14.89 -3.34 -18.30
N ILE A 88 14.27 -4.25 -19.04
CA ILE A 88 13.04 -3.95 -19.80
C ILE A 88 11.89 -3.63 -18.83
N LEU A 89 11.72 -4.45 -17.77
CA LEU A 89 10.71 -4.18 -16.76
C LEU A 89 10.96 -2.88 -16.01
N LYS A 90 12.22 -2.57 -15.69
CA LYS A 90 12.58 -1.27 -15.08
C LYS A 90 12.14 -0.10 -15.97
N ARG A 91 12.43 -0.17 -17.25
CA ARG A 91 12.04 0.86 -18.22
C ARG A 91 10.51 0.98 -18.32
N ILE A 92 9.79 -0.15 -18.37
CA ILE A 92 8.32 -0.15 -18.40
C ILE A 92 7.76 0.56 -17.16
N VAL A 93 8.23 0.21 -15.95
CA VAL A 93 7.77 0.86 -14.71
C VAL A 93 8.02 2.36 -14.74
N LEU A 94 9.22 2.78 -15.20
CA LEU A 94 9.57 4.20 -15.29
C LEU A 94 8.70 4.95 -16.31
N TYR A 95 8.51 4.38 -17.52
CA TYR A 95 7.65 4.98 -18.53
C TYR A 95 6.19 5.07 -18.08
N CYS A 96 5.65 4.01 -17.47
CA CYS A 96 4.30 4.05 -16.92
C CYS A 96 4.15 5.09 -15.82
N LEU A 97 5.15 5.22 -14.92
CA LEU A 97 5.15 6.24 -13.88
C LEU A 97 5.07 7.65 -14.48
N ILE A 98 5.95 7.97 -15.43
CA ILE A 98 5.97 9.29 -16.07
C ILE A 98 4.66 9.55 -16.85
N LEU A 99 4.20 8.54 -17.63
CA LEU A 99 2.99 8.67 -18.43
C LEU A 99 1.75 8.94 -17.58
N VAL A 100 1.55 8.18 -16.49
CA VAL A 100 0.41 8.36 -15.58
C VAL A 100 0.45 9.75 -14.94
N LEU A 101 1.62 10.19 -14.44
CA LEU A 101 1.74 11.52 -13.84
C LEU A 101 1.43 12.63 -14.87
N MET A 102 1.88 12.50 -16.13
CA MET A 102 1.56 13.46 -17.17
C MET A 102 0.06 13.49 -17.50
N ILE A 103 -0.60 12.32 -17.60
CA ILE A 103 -2.05 12.24 -17.84
C ILE A 103 -2.82 12.93 -16.71
N LEU A 104 -2.46 12.65 -15.44
CA LEU A 104 -3.14 13.23 -14.29
C LEU A 104 -2.93 14.75 -14.21
N ILE A 105 -1.73 15.25 -14.50
CA ILE A 105 -1.47 16.70 -14.56
C ILE A 105 -2.38 17.38 -15.60
N VAL A 106 -2.50 16.81 -16.80
CA VAL A 106 -3.38 17.36 -17.85
C VAL A 106 -4.85 17.30 -17.40
N GLN A 107 -5.28 16.17 -16.84
CA GLN A 107 -6.66 16.00 -16.38
C GLN A 107 -7.05 17.03 -15.30
N TYR A 108 -6.20 17.24 -14.29
CA TYR A 108 -6.47 18.21 -13.22
C TYR A 108 -6.39 19.66 -13.73
N TYR A 109 -5.57 19.91 -14.76
CA TYR A 109 -5.53 21.21 -15.40
C TYR A 109 -6.81 21.52 -16.19
N GLU A 110 -7.34 20.53 -16.92
CA GLU A 110 -8.57 20.69 -17.73
C GLU A 110 -9.84 20.64 -16.86
N THR A 111 -9.84 19.87 -15.79
CA THR A 111 -11.02 19.65 -14.93
C THR A 111 -10.68 19.84 -13.44
N PRO A 112 -10.46 21.07 -12.97
CA PRO A 112 -10.07 21.34 -11.57
C PRO A 112 -11.10 20.88 -10.53
N GLY A 113 -12.38 20.72 -10.92
CA GLY A 113 -13.45 20.24 -10.04
C GLY A 113 -13.24 18.82 -9.51
N LEU A 114 -12.51 17.98 -10.28
CA LEU A 114 -12.17 16.60 -9.87
C LEU A 114 -11.34 16.54 -8.58
N TYR A 115 -10.70 17.64 -8.18
CA TYR A 115 -9.96 17.69 -6.92
C TYR A 115 -10.83 17.49 -5.67
N TRP A 116 -12.12 17.74 -5.77
CA TRP A 116 -13.06 17.60 -4.65
C TRP A 116 -13.89 16.32 -4.69
N GLU A 117 -13.64 15.44 -5.65
CA GLU A 117 -14.36 14.18 -5.88
C GLU A 117 -13.37 13.02 -6.00
N PHE A 118 -13.87 11.77 -5.95
CA PHE A 118 -13.04 10.61 -6.31
C PHE A 118 -12.74 10.61 -7.80
N ASN A 119 -11.46 10.69 -8.16
CA ASN A 119 -11.01 10.60 -9.54
C ASN A 119 -10.84 9.12 -9.93
N PHE A 120 -11.84 8.55 -10.61
CA PHE A 120 -11.81 7.14 -11.02
C PHE A 120 -10.61 6.80 -11.91
N LEU A 121 -10.27 7.66 -12.87
CA LEU A 121 -9.14 7.42 -13.77
C LEU A 121 -7.83 7.32 -13.01
N GLU A 122 -7.60 8.17 -12.02
CA GLU A 122 -6.44 8.12 -11.14
C GLU A 122 -6.39 6.81 -10.37
N ILE A 123 -7.49 6.43 -9.74
CA ILE A 123 -7.61 5.23 -8.91
C ILE A 123 -7.37 3.97 -9.77
N GLU A 124 -8.01 3.88 -10.94
CA GLU A 124 -7.87 2.75 -11.85
C GLU A 124 -6.45 2.62 -12.38
N MET A 125 -5.89 3.67 -12.95
CA MET A 125 -4.56 3.62 -13.57
C MET A 125 -3.47 3.27 -12.55
N THR A 126 -3.49 3.91 -11.39
CA THR A 126 -2.47 3.68 -10.36
C THR A 126 -2.59 2.29 -9.76
N SER A 127 -3.81 1.84 -9.41
CA SER A 127 -4.03 0.54 -8.77
C SER A 127 -3.77 -0.63 -9.72
N ILE A 128 -4.28 -0.57 -10.96
CA ILE A 128 -4.11 -1.65 -11.94
C ILE A 128 -2.63 -1.85 -12.28
N LEU A 129 -1.86 -0.79 -12.48
CA LEU A 129 -0.43 -0.90 -12.76
C LEU A 129 0.33 -1.53 -11.58
N LEU A 130 0.04 -1.14 -10.35
CA LEU A 130 0.66 -1.74 -9.16
C LEU A 130 0.31 -3.22 -9.00
N ILE A 131 -0.95 -3.62 -9.28
CA ILE A 131 -1.38 -5.02 -9.30
C ILE A 131 -0.58 -5.79 -10.36
N ILE A 132 -0.44 -5.25 -11.58
CA ILE A 132 0.33 -5.88 -12.66
C ILE A 132 1.80 -6.05 -12.26
N TYR A 133 2.44 -5.05 -11.65
CA TYR A 133 3.82 -5.15 -11.20
C TYR A 133 3.98 -6.23 -10.13
N ALA A 134 3.07 -6.29 -9.17
CA ALA A 134 3.09 -7.30 -8.12
C ALA A 134 2.87 -8.71 -8.68
N LEU A 135 1.93 -8.89 -9.63
CA LEU A 135 1.69 -10.16 -10.32
C LEU A 135 2.92 -10.63 -11.11
N ILE A 136 3.55 -9.75 -11.89
CA ILE A 136 4.78 -10.07 -12.63
C ILE A 136 5.87 -10.54 -11.66
N PHE A 137 6.02 -9.87 -10.51
CA PHE A 137 6.99 -10.28 -9.49
C PHE A 137 6.67 -11.67 -8.93
N LEU A 138 5.42 -11.93 -8.53
CA LEU A 138 5.00 -13.21 -7.97
C LEU A 138 5.17 -14.36 -8.97
N ILE A 139 4.74 -14.19 -10.23
CA ILE A 139 4.87 -15.22 -11.27
C ILE A 139 6.35 -15.57 -11.50
N LYS A 140 7.23 -14.57 -11.58
CA LYS A 140 8.67 -14.81 -11.79
C LYS A 140 9.35 -15.50 -10.61
N ASN A 141 8.81 -15.34 -9.40
CA ASN A 141 9.40 -15.88 -8.18
C ASN A 141 8.61 -17.03 -7.56
N PHE A 142 7.55 -17.50 -8.22
CA PHE A 142 6.65 -18.56 -7.72
C PHE A 142 7.38 -19.83 -7.29
N LYS A 143 8.42 -20.22 -8.01
CA LYS A 143 9.22 -21.43 -7.73
C LYS A 143 10.24 -21.27 -6.59
N ARG A 144 10.41 -20.06 -6.06
CA ARG A 144 11.42 -19.75 -5.05
C ARG A 144 10.75 -19.46 -3.71
N ALA A 145 10.60 -20.49 -2.87
CA ALA A 145 9.89 -20.43 -1.59
C ALA A 145 10.44 -19.39 -0.56
N LYS A 146 11.63 -18.82 -0.77
CA LYS A 146 12.30 -17.90 0.16
C LYS A 146 12.60 -16.53 -0.47
N HIS A 147 11.71 -16.00 -1.29
CA HIS A 147 11.89 -14.63 -1.82
C HIS A 147 11.43 -13.57 -0.80
N GLU A 148 12.20 -12.49 -0.73
CA GLU A 148 11.82 -11.29 0.01
C GLU A 148 10.66 -10.57 -0.69
N TYR A 149 9.83 -9.89 0.07
CA TYR A 149 8.68 -9.08 -0.39
C TYR A 149 7.51 -9.85 -0.99
N LEU A 150 7.42 -11.19 -0.77
CA LEU A 150 6.28 -11.99 -1.24
C LEU A 150 4.99 -11.65 -0.49
N TYR A 151 5.05 -11.51 0.83
CA TYR A 151 3.87 -11.16 1.63
C TYR A 151 3.38 -9.75 1.29
N LEU A 152 4.30 -8.80 1.10
CA LEU A 152 3.97 -7.45 0.67
C LEU A 152 3.24 -7.44 -0.67
N CYS A 153 3.77 -8.13 -1.69
CA CYS A 153 3.16 -8.20 -3.02
C CYS A 153 1.79 -8.89 -3.01
N ASN A 154 1.64 -10.00 -2.27
CA ASN A 154 0.35 -10.67 -2.14
C ASN A 154 -0.67 -9.76 -1.44
N GLY A 155 -0.28 -9.09 -0.36
CA GLY A 155 -1.13 -8.16 0.36
C GLY A 155 -1.56 -6.99 -0.51
N LEU A 156 -0.64 -6.45 -1.31
CA LEU A 156 -0.92 -5.37 -2.24
C LEU A 156 -1.97 -5.76 -3.29
N ILE A 157 -1.84 -6.95 -3.89
CA ILE A 157 -2.82 -7.44 -4.88
C ILE A 157 -4.20 -7.60 -4.24
N ILE A 158 -4.29 -8.28 -3.09
CA ILE A 158 -5.57 -8.52 -2.40
C ILE A 158 -6.22 -7.18 -2.04
N TYR A 159 -5.46 -6.27 -1.45
CA TYR A 159 -5.98 -4.97 -1.04
C TYR A 159 -6.42 -4.12 -2.23
N LEU A 160 -5.55 -3.91 -3.23
CA LEU A 160 -5.87 -3.05 -4.37
C LEU A 160 -7.00 -3.61 -5.24
N ALA A 161 -7.03 -4.94 -5.48
CA ALA A 161 -8.12 -5.55 -6.26
C ALA A 161 -9.48 -5.40 -5.57
N SER A 162 -9.51 -5.54 -4.24
CA SER A 162 -10.75 -5.36 -3.46
C SER A 162 -11.12 -3.88 -3.36
N SER A 163 -10.16 -3.01 -3.08
CA SER A 163 -10.36 -1.56 -2.94
C SER A 163 -10.81 -0.92 -4.25
N LEU A 164 -10.26 -1.34 -5.39
CA LEU A 164 -10.63 -0.81 -6.69
C LEU A 164 -12.13 -0.89 -6.92
N SER A 165 -12.75 -2.06 -6.67
CA SER A 165 -14.19 -2.26 -6.81
C SER A 165 -14.99 -1.36 -5.87
N ILE A 166 -14.48 -1.12 -4.66
CA ILE A 166 -15.13 -0.30 -3.63
C ILE A 166 -15.05 1.19 -3.99
N PHE A 167 -13.88 1.66 -4.41
CA PHE A 167 -13.70 3.07 -4.81
C PHE A 167 -14.49 3.42 -6.08
N LEU A 168 -14.59 2.49 -7.04
CA LEU A 168 -15.44 2.66 -8.22
C LEU A 168 -16.94 2.78 -7.88
N SER A 169 -17.36 2.22 -6.75
CA SER A 169 -18.70 2.35 -6.22
C SER A 169 -18.88 3.55 -5.27
N GLY A 170 -17.81 4.27 -4.96
CA GLY A 170 -17.73 5.27 -3.87
C GLY A 170 -18.60 6.51 -4.06
N ASN A 171 -19.03 6.82 -5.29
CA ASN A 171 -19.98 7.90 -5.59
C ASN A 171 -21.45 7.43 -5.54
N THR A 172 -21.67 6.17 -5.14
CA THR A 172 -23.03 5.62 -4.95
C THR A 172 -23.26 5.35 -3.47
N ASP A 173 -24.37 5.80 -2.91
CA ASP A 173 -24.79 5.52 -1.52
C ASP A 173 -25.23 4.06 -1.37
N SER A 174 -24.29 3.14 -1.61
CA SER A 174 -24.58 1.70 -1.61
C SER A 174 -24.44 1.12 -0.22
N VAL A 175 -25.53 1.13 0.53
CA VAL A 175 -25.65 0.38 1.78
C VAL A 175 -26.04 -1.08 1.45
N ILE A 176 -25.19 -2.05 1.82
CA ILE A 176 -25.43 -3.47 1.52
C ILE A 176 -26.46 -4.06 2.49
N PHE A 177 -26.41 -3.64 3.77
CA PHE A 177 -27.34 -4.08 4.82
C PHE A 177 -27.79 -2.89 5.66
N THR A 178 -29.10 -2.76 5.86
CA THR A 178 -29.69 -1.64 6.59
C THR A 178 -29.95 -1.93 8.08
N GLU A 179 -30.13 -3.21 8.48
CA GLU A 179 -30.37 -3.60 9.88
C GLU A 179 -29.99 -5.08 10.14
N PRO A 180 -29.56 -5.47 11.35
CA PRO A 180 -29.24 -4.63 12.53
C PRO A 180 -27.87 -3.94 12.45
N PHE A 181 -27.05 -4.25 11.45
CA PHE A 181 -25.73 -3.68 11.21
C PHE A 181 -25.72 -2.99 9.87
N ILE A 182 -25.42 -1.69 9.86
CA ILE A 182 -25.13 -0.96 8.62
C ILE A 182 -23.73 -1.40 8.17
N LEU A 183 -23.68 -2.29 7.19
CA LEU A 183 -22.45 -2.70 6.52
C LEU A 183 -22.42 -2.01 5.16
N ASP A 184 -21.55 -1.02 5.05
CA ASP A 184 -21.27 -0.32 3.82
C ASP A 184 -20.01 -0.91 3.13
N PHE A 185 -19.74 -0.48 1.91
CA PHE A 185 -18.55 -0.89 1.18
C PHE A 185 -17.25 -0.49 1.91
N TRP A 186 -17.24 0.62 2.65
CA TRP A 186 -16.09 1.12 3.38
C TRP A 186 -15.66 0.20 4.53
N PHE A 187 -16.62 -0.49 5.15
CA PHE A 187 -16.33 -1.52 6.13
C PHE A 187 -15.46 -2.63 5.52
N PHE A 188 -15.83 -3.13 4.34
CA PHE A 188 -15.05 -4.15 3.65
C PHE A 188 -13.68 -3.65 3.23
N ASN A 189 -13.58 -2.41 2.77
CA ASN A 189 -12.27 -1.79 2.48
C ASN A 189 -11.36 -1.80 3.70
N SER A 190 -11.88 -1.44 4.86
CA SER A 190 -11.13 -1.45 6.12
C SER A 190 -10.66 -2.86 6.52
N LEU A 191 -11.46 -3.91 6.28
CA LEU A 191 -11.05 -5.30 6.53
C LEU A 191 -9.91 -5.73 5.61
N PHE A 192 -9.99 -5.45 4.30
CA PHE A 192 -8.91 -5.75 3.36
C PHE A 192 -7.65 -4.95 3.68
N TYR A 193 -7.80 -3.72 4.15
CA TYR A 193 -6.70 -2.90 4.62
C TYR A 193 -5.99 -3.52 5.84
N ILE A 194 -6.74 -4.00 6.84
CA ILE A 194 -6.17 -4.71 8.00
C ILE A 194 -5.43 -5.96 7.55
N LEU A 195 -5.99 -6.74 6.62
CA LEU A 195 -5.32 -7.91 6.05
C LEU A 195 -4.00 -7.53 5.36
N TYR A 196 -4.01 -6.43 4.61
CA TYR A 196 -2.80 -5.90 3.99
C TYR A 196 -1.75 -5.52 5.03
N GLN A 197 -2.13 -4.80 6.08
CA GLN A 197 -1.24 -4.45 7.19
C GLN A 197 -0.67 -5.69 7.90
N PHE A 198 -1.46 -6.74 8.05
CA PHE A 198 -1.01 -8.01 8.61
C PHE A 198 0.03 -8.70 7.72
N LEU A 199 -0.13 -8.67 6.41
CA LEU A 199 0.85 -9.21 5.46
C LEU A 199 2.14 -8.39 5.44
N ILE A 200 2.07 -7.07 5.58
CA ILE A 200 3.23 -6.21 5.79
C ILE A 200 3.99 -6.59 7.08
N PHE A 201 3.27 -6.83 8.17
CA PHE A 201 3.86 -7.30 9.43
C PHE A 201 4.57 -8.65 9.25
N LYS A 202 3.96 -9.60 8.53
CA LYS A 202 4.60 -10.87 8.19
C LYS A 202 5.88 -10.68 7.36
N GLU A 203 5.85 -9.76 6.40
CA GLU A 203 7.03 -9.42 5.60
C GLU A 203 8.15 -8.88 6.50
N TRP A 204 7.84 -7.92 7.37
CA TRP A 204 8.79 -7.39 8.33
C TRP A 204 9.44 -8.51 9.17
N ARG A 205 8.63 -9.42 9.72
CA ARG A 205 9.11 -10.56 10.51
C ARG A 205 10.03 -11.48 9.68
N SER A 206 9.65 -11.77 8.44
CA SER A 206 10.45 -12.60 7.52
C SER A 206 11.81 -11.98 7.22
N LEU A 207 11.84 -10.66 6.94
CA LEU A 207 13.06 -9.93 6.62
C LEU A 207 14.01 -9.79 7.83
N ASN A 208 13.49 -9.79 9.05
CA ASN A 208 14.30 -9.65 10.25
C ASN A 208 14.76 -10.98 10.86
N ASN A 209 13.99 -12.08 10.68
CA ASN A 209 14.42 -13.39 11.14
C ASN A 209 15.57 -13.97 10.34
N LYS A 210 15.70 -13.66 9.06
CA LYS A 210 16.82 -14.12 8.21
C LYS A 210 18.18 -13.62 8.71
N ILE A 211 18.24 -12.42 9.24
CA ILE A 211 19.50 -11.83 9.73
C ILE A 211 19.96 -12.54 10.99
N LYS A 212 19.06 -12.85 11.92
CA LYS A 212 19.43 -13.57 13.15
C LYS A 212 20.07 -14.96 12.89
N VAL A 213 19.62 -15.65 11.85
CA VAL A 213 20.18 -16.96 11.48
C VAL A 213 21.58 -16.81 10.88
N SER A 214 21.79 -15.80 10.02
CA SER A 214 23.09 -15.49 9.42
C SER A 214 24.13 -15.07 10.47
N ASP A 215 23.74 -14.27 11.44
CA ASP A 215 24.65 -13.83 12.52
C ASP A 215 25.03 -14.96 13.48
N THR A 216 24.12 -15.93 13.69
CA THR A 216 24.37 -17.10 14.54
C THR A 216 25.32 -18.08 13.86
N GLU A 217 25.17 -18.32 12.55
CA GLU A 217 26.08 -19.18 11.76
C GLU A 217 27.51 -18.60 11.71
N LEU A 218 27.67 -17.27 11.64
CA LEU A 218 28.98 -16.61 11.64
C LEU A 218 29.69 -16.66 13.01
N ILE A 219 28.94 -16.77 14.10
CA ILE A 219 29.50 -16.89 15.46
C ILE A 219 29.95 -18.32 15.71
N ASP A 220 29.20 -19.35 15.28
CA ASP A 220 29.57 -20.75 15.42
C ASP A 220 30.86 -21.08 14.64
N ASP A 221 31.00 -20.58 13.40
CA ASP A 221 32.25 -20.76 12.61
C ASP A 221 33.48 -20.05 13.23
N SER A 222 33.26 -19.06 14.08
CA SER A 222 34.38 -18.35 14.76
C SER A 222 34.83 -18.98 16.08
N GLU A 223 34.00 -19.86 16.66
CA GLU A 223 34.38 -20.60 17.88
C GLU A 223 35.07 -21.97 17.59
N GLU A 224 35.07 -22.42 16.32
CA GLU A 224 35.76 -23.64 15.89
C GLU A 224 37.20 -23.40 15.37
N LEU A 225 37.73 -22.17 15.42
CA LEU A 225 39.11 -21.81 15.06
C LEU A 225 39.94 -21.43 16.29
#